data_529462c00bff899c405eb84dd39602ee
#
_entry.id   529462c00bff899c405eb84dd39602ee
#
_cell.length_a   1.000
_cell.length_b   1.000
_cell.length_c   1.000
_cell.angle_alpha   90.00
_cell.angle_beta   90.00
_cell.angle_gamma   90.00
#
_symmetry.space_group_name_H-M   'P 1'
#
loop_
_entity.id
_entity.type
_entity.pdbx_description
1 polymer ?
#
loop_
_entity_poly.entity_id
_entity_poly.type
_entity_poly.pdbx_seq_one_letter_code
_entity_poly.pdbx_strand_id
1 'polypeptide(L)'
;MKELCTEIEIQTSPEKVWQVLTSLDKWTEWNPFIHQAIGTAKVGEKVDITFRSGSKEMTLHCTVIKAEPNRELCWKYHVASPGLFRGEHRFTIEPAGADKVRFIDREIFNGLLVPLQAKDIDTNSRRGFEAMDRALKAQAEQLA
;
A
#
# COMPACT_ATOMS: atom_id res chain seq x y z
N MET A 1 7.48 -17.98 0.03
CA MET A 1 7.29 -16.56 -0.33
C MET A 1 6.15 -16.42 -1.32
N LYS A 2 5.29 -15.45 -1.11
CA LYS A 2 4.21 -15.11 -2.02
C LYS A 2 4.31 -13.62 -2.34
N GLU A 3 4.15 -13.24 -3.60
CA GLU A 3 4.18 -11.83 -4.00
C GLU A 3 2.86 -11.45 -4.65
N LEU A 4 2.36 -10.26 -4.30
CA LEU A 4 1.25 -9.62 -4.96
C LEU A 4 1.76 -8.30 -5.51
N CYS A 5 1.55 -8.06 -6.79
CA CYS A 5 2.03 -6.85 -7.46
C CYS A 5 0.98 -6.34 -8.43
N THR A 6 0.62 -5.08 -8.29
CA THR A 6 -0.25 -4.38 -9.24
C THR A 6 0.43 -3.09 -9.64
N GLU A 7 0.04 -2.52 -10.78
CA GLU A 7 0.61 -1.25 -11.23
C GLU A 7 -0.40 -0.45 -12.02
N ILE A 8 -0.21 0.86 -12.03
CA ILE A 8 -1.07 1.77 -12.77
C ILE A 8 -0.26 2.99 -13.22
N GLU A 9 -0.63 3.54 -14.36
CA GLU A 9 -0.03 4.77 -14.87
C GLU A 9 -0.84 5.96 -14.38
N ILE A 10 -0.15 6.99 -13.84
CA ILE A 10 -0.77 8.19 -13.28
C ILE A 10 -0.25 9.41 -14.05
N GLN A 11 -1.18 10.23 -14.56
CA GLN A 11 -0.88 11.40 -15.39
C GLN A 11 -0.64 12.62 -14.51
N THR A 12 0.42 12.59 -13.71
CA THR A 12 0.86 13.70 -12.88
C THR A 12 2.31 13.52 -12.44
N SER A 13 2.84 14.49 -11.68
CA SER A 13 4.22 14.44 -11.22
C SER A 13 4.44 13.46 -10.06
N PRO A 14 5.67 12.96 -9.88
CA PRO A 14 6.00 12.12 -8.71
C PRO A 14 5.68 12.81 -7.38
N GLU A 15 5.89 14.11 -7.31
CA GLU A 15 5.65 14.91 -6.09
C GLU A 15 4.18 14.86 -5.66
N LYS A 16 3.26 14.96 -6.62
CA LYS A 16 1.83 14.91 -6.32
C LYS A 16 1.38 13.52 -5.88
N VAL A 17 1.91 12.49 -6.52
CA VAL A 17 1.64 11.11 -6.10
C VAL A 17 2.16 10.88 -4.69
N TRP A 18 3.37 11.33 -4.39
CA TRP A 18 3.97 11.21 -3.06
C TRP A 18 3.14 11.94 -2.00
N GLN A 19 2.64 13.13 -2.33
CA GLN A 19 1.81 13.91 -1.43
C GLN A 19 0.55 13.16 -1.04
N VAL A 20 -0.16 12.59 -2.00
CA VAL A 20 -1.37 11.79 -1.73
C VAL A 20 -1.02 10.54 -0.94
N LEU A 21 0.04 9.84 -1.35
CA LEU A 21 0.46 8.59 -0.73
C LEU A 21 0.84 8.77 0.75
N THR A 22 1.52 9.86 1.08
CA THR A 22 2.03 10.08 2.44
C THR A 22 1.07 10.86 3.36
N SER A 23 -0.01 11.38 2.83
CA SER A 23 -1.07 12.01 3.63
C SER A 23 -1.99 10.93 4.19
N LEU A 24 -1.45 10.13 5.13
CA LEU A 24 -2.12 8.93 5.64
C LEU A 24 -3.45 9.25 6.32
N ASP A 25 -3.55 10.38 6.99
CA ASP A 25 -4.77 10.84 7.67
C ASP A 25 -5.93 11.06 6.71
N LYS A 26 -5.65 11.24 5.42
CA LYS A 26 -6.67 11.45 4.38
C LYS A 26 -7.07 10.18 3.64
N TRP A 27 -6.40 9.06 3.90
CA TRP A 27 -6.74 7.80 3.24
C TRP A 27 -8.19 7.38 3.49
N THR A 28 -8.74 7.71 4.65
CA THR A 28 -10.13 7.41 4.96
C THR A 28 -11.12 8.09 4.00
N GLU A 29 -10.70 9.18 3.34
CA GLU A 29 -11.57 9.93 2.43
C GLU A 29 -11.64 9.32 1.03
N TRP A 30 -10.58 8.62 0.61
CA TRP A 30 -10.52 8.15 -0.79
C TRP A 30 -10.13 6.69 -0.97
N ASN A 31 -9.45 6.07 -0.01
CA ASN A 31 -8.92 4.70 -0.18
C ASN A 31 -10.02 3.67 0.07
N PRO A 32 -10.46 2.92 -0.96
CA PRO A 32 -11.56 1.96 -0.80
C PRO A 32 -11.13 0.62 -0.18
N PHE A 33 -9.83 0.37 -0.08
CA PHE A 33 -9.29 -0.88 0.46
C PHE A 33 -8.78 -0.68 1.89
N ILE A 34 -7.79 0.19 2.07
CA ILE A 34 -7.30 0.55 3.40
C ILE A 34 -8.05 1.81 3.83
N HIS A 35 -9.16 1.60 4.53
CA HIS A 35 -10.06 2.72 4.82
C HIS A 35 -9.62 3.58 6.00
N GLN A 36 -8.54 3.20 6.69
CA GLN A 36 -7.94 4.03 7.73
C GLN A 36 -6.45 3.73 7.84
N ALA A 37 -5.65 4.78 7.94
CA ALA A 37 -4.22 4.70 8.22
C ALA A 37 -3.87 5.75 9.26
N ILE A 38 -3.30 5.31 10.38
CA ILE A 38 -2.95 6.20 11.50
C ILE A 38 -1.46 6.11 11.74
N GLY A 39 -0.77 7.23 11.66
CA GLY A 39 0.68 7.28 11.86
C GLY A 39 1.35 8.26 10.95
N THR A 40 2.66 8.16 10.86
CA THR A 40 3.49 9.06 10.06
C THR A 40 4.34 8.24 9.08
N ALA A 41 4.34 8.66 7.82
CA ALA A 41 5.11 7.99 6.75
C ALA A 41 6.59 8.39 6.84
N LYS A 42 7.26 8.00 7.91
CA LYS A 42 8.63 8.34 8.21
C LYS A 42 9.34 7.12 8.77
N VAL A 43 10.58 6.88 8.33
CA VAL A 43 11.36 5.70 8.76
C VAL A 43 11.42 5.60 10.28
N GLY A 44 11.12 4.41 10.79
CA GLY A 44 11.09 4.10 12.21
C GLY A 44 9.74 4.35 12.87
N GLU A 45 8.84 5.10 12.23
CA GLU A 45 7.53 5.40 12.79
C GLU A 45 6.55 4.27 12.55
N LYS A 46 5.54 4.21 13.42
CA LYS A 46 4.47 3.21 13.34
C LYS A 46 3.31 3.73 12.50
N VAL A 47 2.72 2.83 11.74
CA VAL A 47 1.51 3.09 10.96
C VAL A 47 0.55 1.94 11.19
N ASP A 48 -0.64 2.25 11.70
CA ASP A 48 -1.71 1.27 11.86
C ASP A 48 -2.65 1.39 10.68
N ILE A 49 -2.79 0.33 9.90
CA ILE A 49 -3.71 0.30 8.77
C ILE A 49 -4.87 -0.62 9.07
N THR A 50 -6.06 -0.20 8.67
CA THR A 50 -7.29 -0.98 8.83
C THR A 50 -7.92 -1.21 7.47
N PHE A 51 -8.22 -2.48 7.17
CA PHE A 51 -8.82 -2.87 5.91
C PHE A 51 -9.82 -3.98 6.13
N ARG A 52 -10.67 -4.23 5.13
CA ARG A 52 -11.63 -5.34 5.17
C ARG A 52 -11.17 -6.48 4.31
N SER A 53 -11.26 -7.69 4.86
CA SER A 53 -11.08 -8.93 4.14
C SER A 53 -12.39 -9.72 4.26
N GLY A 54 -13.20 -9.68 3.20
CA GLY A 54 -14.57 -10.20 3.24
C GLY A 54 -15.44 -9.39 4.20
N SER A 55 -16.03 -10.06 5.18
CA SER A 55 -16.86 -9.42 6.22
C SER A 55 -16.06 -9.00 7.44
N LYS A 56 -14.76 -9.33 7.49
CA LYS A 56 -13.91 -9.05 8.65
C LYS A 56 -13.11 -7.76 8.43
N GLU A 57 -13.02 -6.97 9.49
CA GLU A 57 -12.14 -5.82 9.55
C GLU A 57 -10.86 -6.23 10.24
N MET A 58 -9.72 -5.87 9.66
CA MET A 58 -8.40 -6.21 10.18
C MET A 58 -7.55 -4.95 10.34
N THR A 59 -6.81 -4.88 11.44
CA THR A 59 -5.83 -3.82 11.66
C THR A 59 -4.44 -4.43 11.73
N LEU A 60 -3.51 -3.90 10.96
CA LEU A 60 -2.11 -4.29 10.96
C LEU A 60 -1.27 -3.16 11.56
N HIS A 61 -0.36 -3.54 12.45
CA HIS A 61 0.59 -2.61 13.08
C HIS A 61 1.89 -2.66 12.30
N CYS A 62 2.10 -1.63 11.48
CA CYS A 62 3.25 -1.58 10.57
C CYS A 62 4.36 -0.67 11.10
N THR A 63 5.58 -0.93 10.66
CA THR A 63 6.72 -0.06 10.90
C THR A 63 7.28 0.38 9.56
N VAL A 64 7.42 1.69 9.37
CA VAL A 64 8.00 2.24 8.14
C VAL A 64 9.48 1.92 8.10
N ILE A 65 9.94 1.28 7.03
CA ILE A 65 11.34 0.91 6.85
C ILE A 65 12.01 1.70 5.73
N LYS A 66 11.23 2.35 4.88
CA LYS A 66 11.77 3.21 3.82
C LYS A 66 10.77 4.32 3.50
N ALA A 67 11.25 5.54 3.40
CA ALA A 67 10.45 6.70 2.98
C ALA A 67 11.35 7.63 2.17
N GLU A 68 11.56 7.28 0.91
CA GLU A 68 12.36 8.06 -0.04
C GLU A 68 11.41 8.98 -0.80
N PRO A 69 11.48 10.31 -0.57
CA PRO A 69 10.53 11.24 -1.18
C PRO A 69 10.41 11.09 -2.70
N ASN A 70 9.19 11.06 -3.17
CA ASN A 70 8.84 10.97 -4.59
C ASN A 70 9.25 9.65 -5.27
N ARG A 71 9.71 8.66 -4.50
CA ARG A 71 10.24 7.40 -5.05
C ARG A 71 9.63 6.17 -4.43
N GLU A 72 9.71 6.01 -3.10
CA GLU A 72 9.28 4.75 -2.48
C GLU A 72 8.93 4.91 -1.02
N LEU A 73 7.80 4.31 -0.65
CA LEU A 73 7.37 4.14 0.73
C LEU A 73 7.25 2.64 0.99
N CYS A 74 7.83 2.17 2.09
CA CYS A 74 7.78 0.75 2.43
C CYS A 74 7.57 0.58 3.93
N TRP A 75 6.68 -0.34 4.30
CA TRP A 75 6.52 -0.74 5.69
C TRP A 75 6.40 -2.25 5.82
N LYS A 76 6.68 -2.76 7.01
CA LYS A 76 6.60 -4.19 7.33
C LYS A 76 5.71 -4.40 8.54
N TYR A 77 5.14 -5.60 8.61
CA TYR A 77 4.30 -6.02 9.72
C TYR A 77 4.38 -7.53 9.90
N HIS A 78 3.86 -8.01 11.02
CA HIS A 78 3.61 -9.44 11.20
C HIS A 78 2.30 -9.64 11.94
N VAL A 79 1.70 -10.83 11.76
CA VAL A 79 0.47 -11.24 12.43
C VAL A 79 0.80 -12.43 13.30
N ALA A 80 0.43 -12.38 14.58
CA ALA A 80 0.73 -13.37 15.61
C ALA A 80 2.24 -13.44 15.90
N SER A 81 3.03 -14.02 15.00
CA SER A 81 4.49 -14.01 15.10
C SER A 81 5.10 -13.91 13.71
N PRO A 82 6.36 -13.38 13.59
CA PRO A 82 6.99 -13.25 12.28
C PRO A 82 7.16 -14.56 11.52
N GLY A 83 7.29 -15.68 12.24
CA GLY A 83 7.43 -17.00 11.63
C GLY A 83 6.14 -17.54 11.04
N LEU A 84 4.98 -17.08 11.53
CA LEU A 84 3.67 -17.53 11.06
C LEU A 84 3.20 -16.72 9.85
N PHE A 85 3.22 -15.41 9.95
CA PHE A 85 2.80 -14.54 8.83
C PHE A 85 3.43 -13.18 8.99
N ARG A 86 4.16 -12.74 7.95
CA ARG A 86 4.72 -11.40 7.88
C ARG A 86 4.61 -10.87 6.46
N GLY A 87 4.53 -9.56 6.36
CA GLY A 87 4.45 -8.90 5.07
C GLY A 87 5.32 -7.65 5.00
N GLU A 88 5.73 -7.33 3.79
CA GLU A 88 6.43 -6.10 3.47
C GLU A 88 5.68 -5.45 2.31
N HIS A 89 5.09 -4.28 2.55
CA HIS A 89 4.31 -3.55 1.56
C HIS A 89 5.15 -2.40 1.01
N ARG A 90 5.30 -2.36 -0.29
CA ARG A 90 6.16 -1.42 -0.99
C ARG A 90 5.38 -0.66 -2.05
N PHE A 91 5.38 0.66 -1.92
CA PHE A 91 4.76 1.57 -2.89
C PHE A 91 5.87 2.29 -3.64
N THR A 92 5.99 2.04 -4.95
CA THR A 92 7.07 2.58 -5.76
C THR A 92 6.53 3.55 -6.81
N ILE A 93 7.17 4.71 -6.95
CA ILE A 93 6.83 5.73 -7.93
C ILE A 93 7.98 5.79 -8.93
N GLU A 94 7.73 5.41 -10.18
CA GLU A 94 8.73 5.45 -11.23
C GLU A 94 8.36 6.53 -12.25
N PRO A 95 9.27 7.46 -12.56
CA PRO A 95 9.02 8.41 -13.65
C PRO A 95 8.81 7.66 -14.97
N ALA A 96 7.77 8.04 -15.73
CA ALA A 96 7.42 7.38 -16.98
C ALA A 96 7.26 8.37 -18.15
N GLY A 97 7.72 9.60 -17.96
CA GLY A 97 7.63 10.67 -18.94
C GLY A 97 7.34 12.01 -18.26
N ALA A 98 7.14 13.06 -19.06
CA ALA A 98 6.76 14.36 -18.53
C ALA A 98 5.38 14.27 -17.89
N ASP A 99 5.30 14.65 -16.61
CA ASP A 99 4.06 14.62 -15.83
C ASP A 99 3.34 13.27 -15.90
N LYS A 100 4.12 12.19 -15.85
CA LYS A 100 3.59 10.83 -15.87
C LYS A 100 4.46 9.91 -15.03
N VAL A 101 3.82 9.06 -14.23
CA VAL A 101 4.51 8.07 -13.40
C VAL A 101 3.87 6.71 -13.57
N ARG A 102 4.64 5.66 -13.29
CA ARG A 102 4.13 4.32 -13.07
C ARG A 102 4.16 4.07 -11.58
N PHE A 103 2.99 3.79 -11.00
CA PHE A 103 2.85 3.48 -9.59
C PHE A 103 2.78 1.96 -9.43
N ILE A 104 3.68 1.40 -8.65
CA ILE A 104 3.79 -0.04 -8.41
C ILE A 104 3.44 -0.32 -6.96
N ASP A 105 2.41 -1.13 -6.76
CA ASP A 105 1.89 -1.52 -5.46
C ASP A 105 2.24 -2.99 -5.25
N ARG A 106 3.18 -3.27 -4.35
CA ARG A 106 3.74 -4.62 -4.17
C ARG A 106 3.74 -5.02 -2.72
N GLU A 107 3.37 -6.27 -2.46
CA GLU A 107 3.50 -6.84 -1.12
C GLU A 107 4.12 -8.23 -1.21
N ILE A 108 5.07 -8.49 -0.31
CA ILE A 108 5.77 -9.77 -0.22
C ILE A 108 5.37 -10.41 1.10
N PHE A 109 4.82 -11.63 1.02
CA PHE A 109 4.32 -12.38 2.17
C PHE A 109 5.22 -13.57 2.45
N ASN A 110 5.56 -13.77 3.71
CA ASN A 110 6.36 -14.90 4.18
C ASN A 110 5.77 -15.47 5.48
N GLY A 111 6.05 -16.73 5.75
CA GLY A 111 5.62 -17.41 6.96
C GLY A 111 4.87 -18.71 6.67
N LEU A 112 4.70 -19.53 7.71
CA LEU A 112 4.11 -20.85 7.58
C LEU A 112 2.65 -20.83 7.13
N LEU A 113 1.90 -19.75 7.45
CA LEU A 113 0.49 -19.63 7.11
C LEU A 113 0.22 -19.06 5.73
N VAL A 114 1.26 -18.58 5.01
CA VAL A 114 1.07 -17.95 3.70
C VAL A 114 0.38 -18.88 2.69
N PRO A 115 0.71 -20.17 2.58
CA PRO A 115 0.01 -21.06 1.63
C PRO A 115 -1.50 -21.13 1.89
N LEU A 116 -1.93 -21.01 3.14
CA LEU A 116 -3.36 -21.05 3.49
C LEU A 116 -4.09 -19.78 3.06
N GLN A 117 -3.37 -18.68 2.87
CA GLN A 117 -3.94 -17.38 2.47
C GLN A 117 -3.74 -17.08 0.99
N ALA A 118 -3.02 -17.93 0.27
CA ALA A 118 -2.62 -17.64 -1.11
C ALA A 118 -3.79 -17.32 -2.04
N LYS A 119 -4.88 -18.08 -1.93
CA LYS A 119 -6.06 -17.87 -2.77
C LYS A 119 -6.73 -16.52 -2.46
N ASP A 120 -6.86 -16.19 -1.17
CA ASP A 120 -7.45 -14.92 -0.75
C ASP A 120 -6.60 -13.73 -1.20
N ILE A 121 -5.27 -13.88 -1.12
CA ILE A 121 -4.34 -12.85 -1.61
C ILE A 121 -4.54 -12.63 -3.11
N ASP A 122 -4.62 -13.71 -3.89
CA ASP A 122 -4.77 -13.62 -5.35
C ASP A 122 -6.13 -13.08 -5.79
N THR A 123 -7.14 -13.14 -4.94
CA THR A 123 -8.50 -12.68 -5.25
C THR A 123 -8.83 -11.38 -4.53
N ASN A 124 -9.13 -11.45 -3.23
CA ASN A 124 -9.62 -10.29 -2.46
C ASN A 124 -8.57 -9.19 -2.29
N SER A 125 -7.33 -9.58 -1.94
CA SER A 125 -6.27 -8.58 -1.78
C SER A 125 -5.90 -7.93 -3.11
N ARG A 126 -5.85 -8.70 -4.19
CA ARG A 126 -5.57 -8.15 -5.53
C ARG A 126 -6.63 -7.14 -5.94
N ARG A 127 -7.91 -7.46 -5.73
CA ARG A 127 -9.00 -6.51 -6.02
C ARG A 127 -8.87 -5.24 -5.19
N GLY A 128 -8.49 -5.39 -3.93
CA GLY A 128 -8.27 -4.25 -3.04
C GLY A 128 -7.13 -3.37 -3.52
N PHE A 129 -6.00 -3.97 -3.91
CA PHE A 129 -4.86 -3.24 -4.46
C PHE A 129 -5.25 -2.47 -5.72
N GLU A 130 -5.93 -3.14 -6.65
CA GLU A 130 -6.36 -2.50 -7.90
C GLU A 130 -7.32 -1.34 -7.66
N ALA A 131 -8.26 -1.51 -6.72
CA ALA A 131 -9.18 -0.45 -6.34
C ALA A 131 -8.47 0.74 -5.70
N MET A 132 -7.52 0.47 -4.81
CA MET A 132 -6.70 1.52 -4.19
C MET A 132 -5.87 2.26 -5.22
N ASP A 133 -5.24 1.53 -6.15
CA ASP A 133 -4.41 2.13 -7.20
C ASP A 133 -5.22 3.11 -8.05
N ARG A 134 -6.42 2.72 -8.46
CA ARG A 134 -7.32 3.59 -9.24
C ARG A 134 -7.74 4.82 -8.45
N ALA A 135 -8.02 4.65 -7.17
CA ALA A 135 -8.43 5.76 -6.31
C ALA A 135 -7.27 6.73 -6.05
N LEU A 136 -6.05 6.21 -5.85
CA LEU A 136 -4.84 7.02 -5.72
C LEU A 136 -4.62 7.85 -6.98
N LYS A 137 -4.76 7.21 -8.15
CA LYS A 137 -4.63 7.88 -9.45
C LYS A 137 -5.61 9.06 -9.54
N ALA A 138 -6.88 8.82 -9.21
CA ALA A 138 -7.91 9.87 -9.27
C ALA A 138 -7.57 11.04 -8.34
N GLN A 139 -7.10 10.76 -7.12
CA GLN A 139 -6.73 11.81 -6.16
C GLN A 139 -5.52 12.60 -6.64
N ALA A 140 -4.47 11.93 -7.11
CA ALA A 140 -3.24 12.59 -7.53
C ALA A 140 -3.46 13.46 -8.77
N GLU A 141 -4.26 13.00 -9.72
CA GLU A 141 -4.54 13.74 -10.95
C GLU A 141 -5.42 14.97 -10.71
N GLN A 142 -6.16 15.00 -9.60
CA GLN A 142 -7.00 16.14 -9.22
C GLN A 142 -6.23 17.22 -8.45
N LEU A 143 -5.04 16.94 -7.97
CA LEU A 143 -4.25 17.94 -7.24
C LEU A 143 -3.82 19.07 -8.17
N ALA A 144 -4.08 20.27 -7.73
CA ALA A 144 -3.67 21.46 -8.45
C ALA A 144 -2.17 21.74 -8.30
#